data_9163b272eb627c3b5e45b68ea4e3e2a2
#
_entry.id   9163b272eb627c3b5e45b68ea4e3e2a2
#
_cell.length_a   1.000
_cell.length_b   1.000
_cell.length_c   1.000
_cell.angle_alpha   90.00
_cell.angle_beta   90.00
_cell.angle_gamma   90.00
#
_symmetry.space_group_name_H-M   'P 1'
#
loop_
_entity.id
_entity.type
_entity.pdbx_description
1 polymer ?
#
loop_
_entity_poly.entity_id
_entity_poly.type
_entity_poly.pdbx_seq_one_letter_code
_entity_poly.pdbx_strand_id
1 'polypeptide(L)'
;EFPRERLPFAEGRRLAQLFAFAGAAEALRRQGRNPEESAFLLAGGEPHIWGRVLSSLGNEVNRLAIFTQEPETAEGVVQRLYAERGLMAEVFSSPKNAALGAADVVLSCGMEQRAYEHILKRGCIWLDFAGNRPVLRRLRSLRPDISAAEGFFFRMAAEGGEQAEGRLAEARAYLGCEAFREGFSAEDWDGERLFSALQEKGFAVSGFSAFGKRVKIKPHPDKKP
;
A
#
# COMPACT_ATOMS: atom_id res chain seq x y z
N GLU A 1 -0.98 -5.26 31.40
CA GLU A 1 -0.93 -3.79 31.47
C GLU A 1 0.13 -3.31 30.49
N PHE A 2 -0.30 -2.62 29.42
CA PHE A 2 0.63 -1.97 28.50
C PHE A 2 1.28 -0.80 29.22
N PRO A 3 2.62 -0.64 29.15
CA PRO A 3 3.27 0.53 29.71
C PRO A 3 2.65 1.78 29.06
N ARG A 4 2.22 2.73 29.87
CA ARG A 4 1.70 4.03 29.44
C ARG A 4 2.77 4.98 28.89
N GLU A 5 3.93 4.48 28.57
CA GLU A 5 4.91 5.19 27.76
C GLU A 5 4.26 5.42 26.41
N ARG A 6 4.10 6.70 26.05
CA ARG A 6 3.56 7.13 24.76
C ARG A 6 4.38 6.47 23.68
N LEU A 7 3.86 5.36 23.13
CA LEU A 7 4.44 4.76 21.93
C LEU A 7 4.57 5.89 20.90
N PRO A 8 5.76 6.14 20.37
CA PRO A 8 5.95 7.20 19.40
C PRO A 8 5.05 6.90 18.19
N PHE A 9 3.84 7.50 18.21
CA PHE A 9 2.95 7.63 17.05
C PHE A 9 2.62 6.35 16.27
N ALA A 10 2.13 5.31 16.93
CA ALA A 10 1.52 4.17 16.22
C ALA A 10 0.21 4.64 15.52
N GLU A 11 0.34 5.22 14.33
CA GLU A 11 -0.81 5.58 13.49
C GLU A 11 -1.27 4.43 12.59
N GLY A 12 -0.51 3.34 12.54
CA GLY A 12 -0.73 2.20 11.65
C GLY A 12 -0.26 2.43 10.22
N ARG A 13 0.28 3.62 9.93
CA ARG A 13 0.66 4.00 8.56
C ARG A 13 1.96 3.36 8.10
N ARG A 14 2.96 3.27 8.97
CA ARG A 14 4.26 2.67 8.62
C ARG A 14 4.12 1.19 8.31
N LEU A 15 3.35 0.48 9.14
CA LEU A 15 3.05 -0.92 8.88
C LEU A 15 2.23 -1.08 7.59
N ALA A 16 1.25 -0.21 7.33
CA ALA A 16 0.48 -0.23 6.10
C ALA A 16 1.35 0.06 4.86
N GLN A 17 2.28 1.02 4.92
CA GLN A 17 3.23 1.32 3.86
C GLN A 17 4.13 0.11 3.57
N LEU A 18 4.63 -0.54 4.62
CA LEU A 18 5.46 -1.74 4.50
C LEU A 18 4.72 -2.92 3.86
N PHE A 19 3.43 -3.07 4.12
CA PHE A 19 2.59 -4.12 3.55
C PHE A 19 1.78 -3.67 2.32
N ALA A 20 2.13 -2.56 1.68
CA ALA A 20 1.36 -1.96 0.60
C ALA A 20 1.17 -2.92 -0.59
N PHE A 21 2.24 -3.53 -1.08
CA PHE A 21 2.17 -4.46 -2.20
C PHE A 21 1.53 -5.80 -1.81
N ALA A 22 1.82 -6.33 -0.64
CA ALA A 22 1.16 -7.53 -0.13
C ALA A 22 -0.36 -7.32 0.04
N GLY A 23 -0.76 -6.15 0.53
CA GLY A 23 -2.16 -5.77 0.64
C GLY A 23 -2.82 -5.59 -0.74
N ALA A 24 -2.13 -4.99 -1.69
CA ALA A 24 -2.60 -4.83 -3.06
C ALA A 24 -2.79 -6.18 -3.75
N ALA A 25 -1.82 -7.09 -3.62
CA ALA A 25 -1.91 -8.44 -4.15
C ALA A 25 -3.09 -9.22 -3.53
N GLU A 26 -3.27 -9.12 -2.22
CA GLU A 26 -4.42 -9.73 -1.53
C GLU A 26 -5.76 -9.15 -2.02
N ALA A 27 -5.82 -7.83 -2.26
CA ALA A 27 -7.02 -7.20 -2.80
C ALA A 27 -7.35 -7.69 -4.23
N LEU A 28 -6.34 -7.85 -5.09
CA LEU A 28 -6.48 -8.41 -6.43
C LEU A 28 -6.98 -9.85 -6.39
N ARG A 29 -6.38 -10.69 -5.52
CA ARG A 29 -6.82 -12.10 -5.35
C ARG A 29 -8.28 -12.18 -4.90
N ARG A 30 -8.72 -11.29 -4.00
CA ARG A 30 -10.14 -11.19 -3.60
C ARG A 30 -11.06 -10.75 -4.72
N GLN A 31 -10.54 -10.00 -5.70
CA GLN A 31 -11.26 -9.72 -6.95
C GLN A 31 -11.22 -10.87 -7.95
N GLY A 32 -10.49 -11.96 -7.66
CA GLY A 32 -10.24 -13.08 -8.54
C GLY A 32 -9.25 -12.73 -9.67
N ARG A 33 -8.33 -11.78 -9.42
CA ARG A 33 -7.33 -11.33 -10.40
C ARG A 33 -5.94 -11.79 -9.98
N ASN A 34 -5.06 -11.98 -10.98
CA ASN A 34 -3.66 -12.32 -10.75
C ASN A 34 -2.85 -11.04 -10.54
N PRO A 35 -2.13 -10.88 -9.41
CA PRO A 35 -1.24 -9.74 -9.19
C PRO A 35 -0.17 -9.57 -10.27
N GLU A 36 0.42 -10.68 -10.76
CA GLU A 36 1.50 -10.67 -11.76
C GLU A 36 1.07 -10.09 -13.12
N GLU A 37 -0.22 -10.18 -13.45
CA GLU A 37 -0.80 -9.66 -14.70
C GLU A 37 -1.37 -8.24 -14.53
N SER A 38 -1.39 -7.74 -13.30
CA SER A 38 -2.04 -6.47 -12.96
C SER A 38 -1.06 -5.29 -13.09
N ALA A 39 -1.61 -4.14 -13.49
CA ALA A 39 -0.86 -2.89 -13.58
C ALA A 39 -0.97 -2.09 -12.27
N PHE A 40 0.18 -1.77 -11.68
CA PHE A 40 0.29 -0.97 -10.47
C PHE A 40 0.70 0.45 -10.82
N LEU A 41 0.08 1.42 -10.16
CA LEU A 41 0.46 2.82 -10.20
C LEU A 41 0.77 3.30 -8.78
N LEU A 42 2.01 3.68 -8.55
CA LEU A 42 2.41 4.43 -7.37
C LEU A 42 2.22 5.93 -7.66
N ALA A 43 1.39 6.62 -6.89
CA ALA A 43 0.92 7.94 -7.28
C ALA A 43 1.18 9.00 -6.22
N GLY A 44 1.98 9.99 -6.57
CA GLY A 44 2.26 11.21 -5.79
C GLY A 44 3.04 10.95 -4.51
N GLY A 45 3.05 11.99 -3.67
CA GLY A 45 3.59 11.93 -2.33
C GLY A 45 5.02 12.41 -2.16
N GLU A 46 5.39 12.51 -0.90
CA GLU A 46 6.73 12.85 -0.51
C GLU A 46 7.66 11.64 -0.69
N PRO A 47 8.93 11.87 -1.08
CA PRO A 47 9.89 10.80 -1.37
C PRO A 47 9.99 9.74 -0.28
N HIS A 48 9.91 10.13 0.98
CA HIS A 48 9.98 9.20 2.10
C HIS A 48 8.76 8.26 2.22
N ILE A 49 7.57 8.64 1.71
CA ILE A 49 6.38 7.77 1.74
C ILE A 49 6.47 6.73 0.63
N TRP A 50 6.65 7.19 -0.61
CA TRP A 50 6.71 6.25 -1.73
C TRP A 50 7.98 5.39 -1.70
N GLY A 51 9.09 5.90 -1.15
CA GLY A 51 10.30 5.12 -0.90
C GLY A 51 10.03 3.93 0.03
N ARG A 52 9.30 4.14 1.13
CA ARG A 52 8.89 3.06 2.03
C ARG A 52 7.96 2.05 1.38
N VAL A 53 7.01 2.52 0.56
CA VAL A 53 6.12 1.64 -0.18
C VAL A 53 6.93 0.77 -1.16
N LEU A 54 7.84 1.37 -1.93
CA LEU A 54 8.66 0.66 -2.91
C LEU A 54 9.66 -0.31 -2.28
N SER A 55 10.16 -0.03 -1.08
CA SER A 55 11.14 -0.88 -0.40
C SER A 55 10.62 -2.28 -0.07
N SER A 56 9.31 -2.47 -0.04
CA SER A 56 8.65 -3.77 0.18
C SER A 56 8.02 -4.35 -1.10
N LEU A 57 8.48 -3.90 -2.26
CA LEU A 57 7.98 -4.37 -3.54
C LEU A 57 8.26 -5.88 -3.70
N GLY A 58 7.19 -6.66 -3.84
CA GLY A 58 7.29 -8.11 -4.05
C GLY A 58 7.58 -8.49 -5.50
N ASN A 59 8.01 -9.74 -5.71
CA ASN A 59 8.27 -10.29 -7.04
C ASN A 59 7.00 -10.48 -7.90
N GLU A 60 5.83 -10.31 -7.31
CA GLU A 60 4.54 -10.45 -8.00
C GLU A 60 4.18 -9.22 -8.87
N VAL A 61 4.99 -8.15 -8.83
CA VAL A 61 4.72 -6.91 -9.57
C VAL A 61 5.58 -6.87 -10.83
N ASN A 62 4.94 -7.05 -11.98
CA ASN A 62 5.59 -7.04 -13.29
C ASN A 62 5.35 -5.75 -14.09
N ARG A 63 4.34 -4.96 -13.70
CA ARG A 63 3.98 -3.70 -14.35
C ARG A 63 3.82 -2.60 -13.32
N LEU A 64 4.80 -1.71 -13.25
CA LEU A 64 4.81 -0.57 -12.33
C LEU A 64 4.93 0.73 -13.10
N ALA A 65 4.07 1.69 -12.77
CA ALA A 65 4.22 3.07 -13.17
C ALA A 65 4.33 3.95 -11.91
N ILE A 66 5.12 5.00 -11.96
CA ILE A 66 5.36 5.92 -10.86
C ILE A 66 5.00 7.33 -11.31
N PHE A 67 4.01 7.93 -10.67
CA PHE A 67 3.71 9.35 -10.80
C PHE A 67 4.27 10.10 -9.59
N THR A 68 5.20 11.01 -9.83
CA THR A 68 5.81 11.84 -8.77
C THR A 68 6.13 13.23 -9.29
N GLN A 69 6.14 14.23 -8.41
CA GLN A 69 6.61 15.57 -8.74
C GLN A 69 8.15 15.66 -8.74
N GLU A 70 8.82 14.63 -8.23
CA GLU A 70 10.28 14.53 -8.17
C GLU A 70 10.79 13.34 -9.01
N PRO A 71 10.73 13.43 -10.35
CA PRO A 71 11.09 12.32 -11.24
C PRO A 71 12.56 11.90 -11.10
N GLU A 72 13.47 12.83 -10.89
CA GLU A 72 14.90 12.55 -10.72
C GLU A 72 15.18 11.62 -9.54
N THR A 73 14.47 11.83 -8.41
CA THR A 73 14.59 10.94 -7.25
C THR A 73 14.02 9.56 -7.56
N ALA A 74 12.93 9.48 -8.32
CA ALA A 74 12.33 8.22 -8.71
C ALA A 74 13.18 7.44 -9.70
N GLU A 75 13.88 8.10 -10.62
CA GLU A 75 14.75 7.44 -11.60
C GLU A 75 15.86 6.62 -10.95
N GLY A 76 16.48 7.12 -9.88
CA GLY A 76 17.49 6.38 -9.12
C GLY A 76 16.92 5.10 -8.49
N VAL A 77 15.67 5.13 -8.03
CA VAL A 77 14.98 3.94 -7.49
C VAL A 77 14.62 2.96 -8.61
N VAL A 78 14.14 3.46 -9.76
CA VAL A 78 13.80 2.61 -10.91
C VAL A 78 15.03 1.91 -11.46
N GLN A 79 16.17 2.60 -11.55
CA GLN A 79 17.45 1.98 -11.96
C GLN A 79 17.85 0.84 -11.02
N ARG A 80 17.69 1.04 -9.73
CA ARG A 80 17.96 -0.01 -8.72
C ARG A 80 17.00 -1.19 -8.87
N LEU A 81 15.71 -0.96 -8.99
CA LEU A 81 14.71 -2.01 -9.22
C LEU A 81 15.00 -2.81 -10.49
N TYR A 82 15.44 -2.14 -11.55
CA TYR A 82 15.85 -2.82 -12.77
C TYR A 82 17.11 -3.68 -12.57
N ALA A 83 18.13 -3.14 -11.91
CA ALA A 83 19.38 -3.86 -11.66
C ALA A 83 19.18 -5.08 -10.73
N GLU A 84 18.38 -4.95 -9.69
CA GLU A 84 18.19 -6.00 -8.69
C GLU A 84 17.13 -7.03 -9.07
N ARG A 85 16.09 -6.63 -9.84
CA ARG A 85 14.88 -7.43 -10.06
C ARG A 85 14.48 -7.55 -11.53
N GLY A 86 15.14 -6.85 -12.43
CA GLY A 86 14.74 -6.76 -13.86
C GLY A 86 13.40 -6.04 -14.08
N LEU A 87 12.87 -5.35 -13.06
CA LEU A 87 11.60 -4.64 -13.17
C LEU A 87 11.79 -3.28 -13.81
N MET A 88 11.15 -3.08 -14.97
CA MET A 88 11.05 -1.77 -15.60
C MET A 88 9.85 -1.01 -15.06
N ALA A 89 10.05 0.24 -14.62
CA ALA A 89 8.96 1.12 -14.24
C ALA A 89 8.97 2.40 -15.09
N GLU A 90 7.79 2.85 -15.52
CA GLU A 90 7.62 4.14 -16.19
C GLU A 90 7.50 5.24 -15.14
N VAL A 91 8.33 6.30 -15.25
CA VAL A 91 8.25 7.48 -14.36
C VAL A 91 7.68 8.66 -15.15
N PHE A 92 6.77 9.40 -14.53
CA PHE A 92 6.23 10.63 -15.11
C PHE A 92 5.89 11.67 -14.03
N SER A 93 6.10 12.95 -14.39
CA SER A 93 5.91 14.11 -13.50
C SER A 93 4.56 14.79 -13.64
N SER A 94 3.80 14.46 -14.67
CA SER A 94 2.43 14.95 -14.86
C SER A 94 1.45 13.79 -14.95
N PRO A 95 0.22 13.91 -14.42
CA PRO A 95 -0.73 12.82 -14.48
C PRO A 95 -1.05 12.47 -15.94
N LYS A 96 -0.63 11.28 -16.35
CA LYS A 96 -0.99 10.74 -17.66
C LYS A 96 -2.31 9.98 -17.53
N ASN A 97 -3.34 10.42 -18.24
CA ASN A 97 -4.65 9.78 -18.24
C ASN A 97 -4.55 8.30 -18.65
N ALA A 98 -3.64 7.97 -19.55
CA ALA A 98 -3.42 6.58 -19.99
C ALA A 98 -2.93 5.68 -18.84
N ALA A 99 -1.96 6.13 -18.04
CA ALA A 99 -1.45 5.35 -16.91
C ALA A 99 -2.50 5.17 -15.80
N LEU A 100 -3.24 6.24 -15.49
CA LEU A 100 -4.35 6.19 -14.52
C LEU A 100 -5.48 5.27 -15.00
N GLY A 101 -5.84 5.36 -16.28
CA GLY A 101 -6.89 4.54 -16.90
C GLY A 101 -6.50 3.07 -17.08
N ALA A 102 -5.19 2.76 -17.15
CA ALA A 102 -4.68 1.40 -17.24
C ALA A 102 -4.49 0.73 -15.89
N ALA A 103 -4.35 1.50 -14.80
CA ALA A 103 -4.02 0.98 -13.48
C ALA A 103 -5.13 0.09 -12.92
N ASP A 104 -4.75 -1.10 -12.52
CA ASP A 104 -5.58 -2.04 -11.77
C ASP A 104 -5.55 -1.74 -10.27
N VAL A 105 -4.40 -1.27 -9.80
CA VAL A 105 -4.17 -0.82 -8.43
C VAL A 105 -3.49 0.54 -8.43
N VAL A 106 -4.01 1.47 -7.66
CA VAL A 106 -3.37 2.75 -7.35
C VAL A 106 -2.94 2.74 -5.89
N LEU A 107 -1.63 2.89 -5.67
CA LEU A 107 -1.02 3.09 -4.36
C LEU A 107 -0.81 4.60 -4.19
N SER A 108 -1.73 5.24 -3.49
CA SER A 108 -1.71 6.70 -3.30
C SER A 108 -0.81 7.08 -2.12
N CYS A 109 0.26 7.81 -2.41
CA CYS A 109 1.22 8.32 -1.45
C CYS A 109 1.11 9.84 -1.25
N GLY A 110 -0.09 10.41 -1.36
CA GLY A 110 -0.31 11.85 -1.20
C GLY A 110 -0.56 12.58 -2.50
N MET A 111 -1.19 11.91 -3.43
CA MET A 111 -1.64 12.52 -4.67
C MET A 111 -2.57 13.71 -4.39
N GLU A 112 -2.27 14.88 -4.96
CA GLU A 112 -3.10 16.06 -4.82
C GLU A 112 -4.52 15.84 -5.35
N GLN A 113 -5.47 16.61 -4.79
CA GLN A 113 -6.89 16.54 -5.12
C GLN A 113 -7.17 17.06 -6.54
N ARG A 114 -6.99 16.22 -7.54
CA ARG A 114 -7.57 16.47 -8.86
C ARG A 114 -8.62 15.40 -9.14
N ALA A 115 -9.54 15.71 -10.01
CA ALA A 115 -10.66 14.84 -10.37
C ALA A 115 -10.19 13.63 -11.20
N TYR A 116 -9.42 12.72 -10.59
CA TYR A 116 -8.94 11.50 -11.26
C TYR A 116 -9.97 10.38 -11.32
N GLU A 117 -11.03 10.50 -10.53
CA GLU A 117 -12.08 9.48 -10.42
C GLU A 117 -12.74 9.12 -11.76
N HIS A 118 -12.75 10.06 -12.73
CA HIS A 118 -13.34 9.79 -14.05
C HIS A 118 -12.45 8.93 -14.94
N ILE A 119 -11.15 8.91 -14.67
CA ILE A 119 -10.14 8.27 -15.52
C ILE A 119 -9.89 6.85 -15.05
N LEU A 120 -10.07 6.60 -13.75
CA LEU A 120 -9.76 5.30 -13.16
C LEU A 120 -10.57 4.18 -13.82
N LYS A 121 -9.91 3.08 -14.11
CA LYS A 121 -10.50 1.85 -14.65
C LYS A 121 -11.61 1.33 -13.74
N ARG A 122 -12.65 0.74 -14.33
CA ARG A 122 -13.69 0.04 -13.56
C ARG A 122 -13.08 -1.09 -12.74
N GLY A 123 -13.51 -1.24 -11.50
CA GLY A 123 -12.96 -2.25 -10.59
C GLY A 123 -11.54 -1.98 -10.09
N CYS A 124 -10.99 -0.79 -10.35
CA CYS A 124 -9.68 -0.38 -9.81
C CYS A 124 -9.67 -0.48 -8.28
N ILE A 125 -8.54 -0.82 -7.72
CA ILE A 125 -8.29 -0.81 -6.28
C ILE A 125 -7.49 0.46 -5.95
N TRP A 126 -7.97 1.25 -5.01
CA TRP A 126 -7.29 2.44 -4.50
C TRP A 126 -6.88 2.24 -3.05
N LEU A 127 -5.57 2.26 -2.77
CA LEU A 127 -5.02 2.17 -1.43
C LEU A 127 -4.33 3.49 -1.09
N ASP A 128 -4.80 4.18 -0.05
CA ASP A 128 -4.28 5.49 0.37
C ASP A 128 -3.37 5.36 1.59
N PHE A 129 -2.09 5.68 1.41
CA PHE A 129 -1.06 5.62 2.45
C PHE A 129 -0.68 7.01 3.02
N ALA A 130 -1.23 8.08 2.47
CA ALA A 130 -1.02 9.44 2.94
C ALA A 130 -2.12 9.94 3.89
N GLY A 131 -3.23 9.19 3.99
CA GLY A 131 -4.37 9.57 4.81
C GLY A 131 -5.21 10.68 4.21
N ASN A 132 -5.31 10.74 2.88
CA ASN A 132 -6.12 11.72 2.17
C ASN A 132 -7.62 11.35 2.20
N ARG A 133 -8.22 11.47 3.37
CA ARG A 133 -9.63 11.13 3.61
C ARG A 133 -10.63 11.84 2.70
N PRO A 134 -10.46 13.10 2.30
CA PRO A 134 -11.33 13.74 1.31
C PRO A 134 -11.37 13.00 -0.03
N VAL A 135 -10.21 12.64 -0.58
CA VAL A 135 -10.12 11.84 -1.82
C VAL A 135 -10.80 10.49 -1.66
N LEU A 136 -10.54 9.81 -0.55
CA LEU A 136 -11.13 8.51 -0.26
C LEU A 136 -12.67 8.58 -0.16
N ARG A 137 -13.22 9.61 0.50
CA ARG A 137 -14.68 9.83 0.58
C ARG A 137 -15.27 10.06 -0.81
N ARG A 138 -14.63 10.90 -1.61
CA ARG A 138 -15.07 11.24 -2.96
C ARG A 138 -15.07 10.01 -3.87
N LEU A 139 -13.99 9.22 -3.88
CA LEU A 139 -13.92 7.97 -4.63
C LEU A 139 -15.05 7.02 -4.24
N ARG A 140 -15.27 6.79 -2.96
CA ARG A 140 -16.30 5.86 -2.49
C ARG A 140 -17.73 6.34 -2.82
N SER A 141 -17.95 7.65 -2.89
CA SER A 141 -19.24 8.24 -3.23
C SER A 141 -19.52 8.23 -4.74
N LEU A 142 -18.52 8.64 -5.55
CA LEU A 142 -18.71 8.82 -7.00
C LEU A 142 -18.44 7.56 -7.81
N ARG A 143 -17.60 6.67 -7.28
CA ARG A 143 -17.14 5.45 -7.96
C ARG A 143 -17.39 4.21 -7.09
N PRO A 144 -18.68 3.83 -6.94
CA PRO A 144 -19.04 2.65 -6.15
C PRO A 144 -18.49 1.33 -6.73
N ASP A 145 -17.99 1.33 -7.96
CA ASP A 145 -17.31 0.22 -8.63
C ASP A 145 -15.85 0.05 -8.17
N ILE A 146 -15.24 1.08 -7.57
CA ILE A 146 -13.86 1.04 -7.09
C ILE A 146 -13.81 0.53 -5.64
N SER A 147 -12.79 -0.26 -5.33
CA SER A 147 -12.48 -0.65 -3.95
C SER A 147 -11.45 0.31 -3.36
N ALA A 148 -11.85 1.14 -2.39
CA ALA A 148 -10.99 2.17 -1.81
C ALA A 148 -10.79 1.96 -0.30
N ALA A 149 -9.52 1.92 0.16
CA ALA A 149 -9.11 1.71 1.54
C ALA A 149 -7.93 2.62 1.94
N GLU A 150 -7.75 2.87 3.25
CA GLU A 150 -6.64 3.68 3.82
C GLU A 150 -5.74 2.87 4.76
N GLY A 151 -6.01 1.58 4.94
CA GLY A 151 -5.23 0.75 5.84
C GLY A 151 -5.67 -0.70 5.81
N PHE A 152 -5.05 -1.49 6.66
CA PHE A 152 -5.23 -2.93 6.71
C PHE A 152 -5.63 -3.41 8.11
N PHE A 153 -6.30 -4.56 8.14
CA PHE A 153 -6.32 -5.45 9.29
C PHE A 153 -5.25 -6.51 9.11
N PHE A 154 -4.57 -6.83 10.17
CA PHE A 154 -3.51 -7.83 10.18
C PHE A 154 -3.92 -9.02 11.01
N ARG A 155 -3.55 -10.22 10.56
CA ARG A 155 -3.57 -11.45 11.34
C ARG A 155 -2.16 -11.69 11.84
N MET A 156 -2.02 -12.11 13.07
CA MET A 156 -0.75 -12.43 13.73
C MET A 156 -0.81 -13.88 14.23
N ALA A 157 0.07 -14.74 13.71
CA ALA A 157 0.05 -16.16 14.03
C ALA A 157 0.37 -16.44 15.51
N ALA A 158 1.29 -15.66 16.11
CA ALA A 158 1.73 -15.81 17.49
C ALA A 158 0.62 -15.59 18.54
N GLU A 159 -0.49 -14.96 18.18
CA GLU A 159 -1.61 -14.64 19.07
C GLU A 159 -2.87 -15.44 18.71
N GLY A 160 -2.73 -16.69 18.31
CA GLY A 160 -3.89 -17.54 17.99
C GLY A 160 -4.68 -17.11 16.76
N GLY A 161 -4.08 -16.30 15.88
CA GLY A 161 -4.71 -15.80 14.66
C GLY A 161 -5.62 -14.59 14.89
N GLU A 162 -5.49 -13.90 16.03
CA GLU A 162 -6.23 -12.67 16.32
C GLU A 162 -5.99 -11.60 15.24
N GLN A 163 -7.05 -10.89 14.89
CA GLN A 163 -7.00 -9.80 13.92
C GLN A 163 -6.92 -8.45 14.63
N ALA A 164 -5.96 -7.62 14.21
CA ALA A 164 -5.81 -6.27 14.71
C ALA A 164 -5.89 -5.24 13.59
N GLU A 165 -6.52 -4.10 13.86
CA GLU A 165 -6.47 -2.92 13.00
C GLU A 165 -5.06 -2.31 13.02
N GLY A 166 -4.70 -1.61 11.94
CA GLY A 166 -3.36 -1.08 11.66
C GLY A 166 -2.64 -0.46 12.86
N ARG A 167 -3.31 0.36 13.69
CA ARG A 167 -2.71 0.99 14.87
C ARG A 167 -2.27 -0.04 15.92
N LEU A 168 -3.16 -0.96 16.24
CA LEU A 168 -2.86 -2.01 17.22
C LEU A 168 -1.83 -2.99 16.67
N ALA A 169 -1.94 -3.34 15.39
CA ALA A 169 -0.97 -4.19 14.72
C ALA A 169 0.42 -3.55 14.68
N GLU A 170 0.52 -2.24 14.39
CA GLU A 170 1.79 -1.51 14.39
C GLU A 170 2.40 -1.44 15.79
N ALA A 171 1.61 -1.19 16.83
CA ALA A 171 2.08 -1.24 18.20
C ALA A 171 2.61 -2.62 18.60
N ARG A 172 1.93 -3.69 18.22
CA ARG A 172 2.37 -5.06 18.44
C ARG A 172 3.62 -5.42 17.66
N ALA A 173 3.73 -4.96 16.41
CA ALA A 173 4.94 -5.10 15.60
C ALA A 173 6.14 -4.41 16.28
N TYR A 174 5.95 -3.19 16.77
CA TYR A 174 6.98 -2.43 17.48
C TYR A 174 7.44 -3.12 18.76
N LEU A 175 6.52 -3.67 19.53
CA LEU A 175 6.85 -4.36 20.78
C LEU A 175 7.42 -5.77 20.56
N GLY A 176 6.95 -6.48 19.55
CA GLY A 176 7.24 -7.90 19.33
C GLY A 176 8.32 -8.19 18.27
N CYS A 177 8.71 -7.21 17.46
CA CYS A 177 9.71 -7.36 16.41
C CYS A 177 10.84 -6.34 16.58
N GLU A 178 12.00 -6.82 17.00
CA GLU A 178 13.17 -5.97 17.25
C GLU A 178 13.61 -5.22 15.99
N ALA A 179 13.70 -5.92 14.85
CA ALA A 179 14.04 -5.31 13.58
C ALA A 179 13.07 -4.14 13.22
N PHE A 180 11.77 -4.34 13.42
CA PHE A 180 10.78 -3.30 13.16
C PHE A 180 10.93 -2.11 14.12
N ARG A 181 11.22 -2.37 15.39
CA ARG A 181 11.47 -1.31 16.39
C ARG A 181 12.71 -0.49 16.05
N GLU A 182 13.81 -1.13 15.67
CA GLU A 182 15.04 -0.47 15.22
C GLU A 182 14.80 0.37 13.96
N GLY A 183 14.18 -0.22 12.93
CA GLY A 183 13.88 0.45 11.68
C GLY A 183 12.78 1.52 11.80
N PHE A 184 11.97 1.50 12.86
CA PHE A 184 10.87 2.46 13.02
C PHE A 184 11.33 3.92 13.07
N SER A 185 12.50 4.17 13.69
CA SER A 185 13.09 5.50 13.84
C SER A 185 14.28 5.73 12.93
N ALA A 186 14.71 4.72 12.17
CA ALA A 186 15.89 4.82 11.31
C ALA A 186 15.60 5.73 10.10
N GLU A 187 16.59 6.53 9.73
CA GLU A 187 16.59 7.27 8.47
C GLU A 187 16.68 6.31 7.29
N ASP A 188 17.49 5.25 7.44
CA ASP A 188 17.63 4.19 6.45
C ASP A 188 16.57 3.10 6.68
N TRP A 189 15.50 3.18 5.91
CA TRP A 189 14.39 2.24 5.93
C TRP A 189 14.69 1.04 5.01
N ASP A 190 15.17 -0.07 5.58
CA ASP A 190 15.29 -1.35 4.88
C ASP A 190 13.95 -2.12 4.91
N GLY A 191 13.08 -1.81 3.97
CA GLY A 191 11.73 -2.36 3.93
C GLY A 191 11.69 -3.86 3.67
N GLU A 192 12.63 -4.41 2.90
CA GLU A 192 12.66 -5.84 2.60
C GLU A 192 13.01 -6.66 3.86
N ARG A 193 14.03 -6.24 4.59
CA ARG A 193 14.39 -6.84 5.88
C ARG A 193 13.25 -6.74 6.90
N LEU A 194 12.64 -5.57 7.00
CA LEU A 194 11.54 -5.33 7.94
C LEU A 194 10.30 -6.16 7.59
N PHE A 195 9.96 -6.23 6.32
CA PHE A 195 8.83 -7.01 5.83
C PHE A 195 9.04 -8.51 6.11
N SER A 196 10.22 -9.04 5.78
CA SER A 196 10.58 -10.44 6.04
C SER A 196 10.51 -10.77 7.53
N ALA A 197 11.10 -9.93 8.39
CA ALA A 197 11.07 -10.13 9.83
C ALA A 197 9.65 -10.16 10.41
N LEU A 198 8.74 -9.32 9.89
CA LEU A 198 7.35 -9.33 10.32
C LEU A 198 6.58 -10.53 9.76
N GLN A 199 6.87 -10.96 8.54
CA GLN A 199 6.28 -12.20 7.99
C GLN A 199 6.69 -13.43 8.82
N GLU A 200 7.94 -13.54 9.23
CA GLU A 200 8.42 -14.60 10.14
C GLU A 200 7.68 -14.58 11.49
N LYS A 201 7.31 -13.40 11.99
CA LYS A 201 6.44 -13.25 13.16
C LYS A 201 4.96 -13.54 12.87
N GLY A 202 4.63 -13.93 11.65
CA GLY A 202 3.27 -14.31 11.23
C GLY A 202 2.34 -13.13 10.95
N PHE A 203 2.87 -11.93 10.70
CA PHE A 203 2.04 -10.81 10.23
C PHE A 203 1.61 -11.03 8.79
N ALA A 204 0.32 -10.95 8.55
CA ALA A 204 -0.26 -11.03 7.20
C ALA A 204 -1.50 -10.13 7.10
N VAL A 205 -1.73 -9.54 5.93
CA VAL A 205 -2.94 -8.76 5.66
C VAL A 205 -4.15 -9.69 5.68
N SER A 206 -5.14 -9.36 6.51
CA SER A 206 -6.37 -10.15 6.69
C SER A 206 -7.64 -9.38 6.32
N GLY A 207 -7.52 -8.08 6.06
CA GLY A 207 -8.66 -7.23 5.70
C GLY A 207 -8.22 -5.81 5.38
N PHE A 208 -9.20 -5.01 5.01
CA PHE A 208 -9.01 -3.62 4.58
C PHE A 208 -9.84 -2.69 5.46
N SER A 209 -9.31 -1.51 5.74
CA SER A 209 -10.00 -0.49 6.54
C SER A 209 -10.16 0.81 5.77
N ALA A 210 -11.27 1.51 6.04
CA ALA A 210 -11.49 2.89 5.64
C ALA A 210 -12.28 3.59 6.75
N PHE A 211 -11.81 4.76 7.18
CA PHE A 211 -12.40 5.55 8.28
C PHE A 211 -12.54 4.75 9.58
N GLY A 212 -11.53 3.90 9.88
CA GLY A 212 -11.53 3.05 11.08
C GLY A 212 -12.53 1.88 11.03
N LYS A 213 -13.14 1.60 9.88
CA LYS A 213 -14.10 0.51 9.70
C LYS A 213 -13.61 -0.49 8.67
N ARG A 214 -13.94 -1.76 8.90
CA ARG A 214 -13.65 -2.81 7.92
C ARG A 214 -14.44 -2.58 6.63
N VAL A 215 -13.75 -2.71 5.50
CA VAL A 215 -14.35 -2.59 4.16
C VAL A 215 -14.10 -3.87 3.36
N LYS A 216 -15.05 -4.21 2.50
CA LYS A 216 -14.93 -5.34 1.58
C LYS A 216 -14.29 -4.87 0.28
N ILE A 217 -13.36 -5.65 -0.24
CA ILE A 217 -12.94 -5.54 -1.64
C ILE A 217 -14.08 -6.09 -2.50
N LYS A 218 -14.52 -5.30 -3.45
CA LYS A 218 -15.63 -5.66 -4.35
C LYS A 218 -15.13 -6.61 -5.42
N PRO A 219 -15.92 -7.60 -5.82
CA PRO A 219 -15.60 -8.44 -6.99
C PRO A 219 -15.33 -7.56 -8.22
N HIS A 220 -14.47 -8.05 -9.12
CA HIS A 220 -14.25 -7.34 -10.38
C HIS A 220 -15.56 -7.30 -11.20
N PRO A 221 -15.96 -6.13 -11.74
CA PRO A 221 -17.28 -5.98 -12.38
C PRO A 221 -17.49 -6.88 -13.60
N ASP A 222 -16.42 -7.32 -14.25
CA ASP A 222 -16.49 -8.19 -15.44
C ASP A 222 -16.45 -9.70 -15.09
N LYS A 223 -16.22 -10.05 -13.82
CA LYS A 223 -16.32 -11.45 -13.34
C LYS A 223 -17.71 -11.64 -12.72
N LYS A 224 -18.61 -12.26 -13.49
CA LYS A 224 -19.85 -12.77 -12.90
C LYS A 224 -19.51 -13.89 -11.91
N PRO A 225 -20.26 -13.98 -10.81
CA PRO A 225 -20.11 -15.07 -9.84
C PRO A 225 -20.38 -16.43 -10.47
#